data_6b15cad7b34ee649020298b9274c3579
#
_entry.id   6b15cad7b34ee649020298b9274c3579
#
_cell.length_a   1.000
_cell.length_b   1.000
_cell.length_c   1.000
_cell.angle_alpha   90.00
_cell.angle_beta   90.00
_cell.angle_gamma   90.00
#
_symmetry.space_group_name_H-M   'P 1'
#
loop_
_entity.id
_entity.type
_entity.pdbx_description
1 polymer ?
#
loop_
_entity_poly.entity_id
_entity_poly.type
_entity_poly.pdbx_seq_one_letter_code
_entity_poly.pdbx_strand_id
1 'polypeptide(L)'
;MHEFELIKKYFTKLSKFNKSSLDLNDDVFFDKKKSLVISIDTYNEGVHFLNFKRPDLVIKKILRSSISDLICKGVLPKFYFISGSGNKKTFSHKNLSKISNSLKQEQNKYGILLCGGDTTFSNKLSFSITSVGYSKNIIYRNKAKYNDDIYVSGNLGDSFVGLKVLQNKIKTTKKLKNYFVKKYFEPEIQIKLAKELLRFANSSIDISDGLIDDLKKMLNRQKLSYKILEEKIPVSRNLHNYLKKNGLKKSNFVSNGDDYQILFTAGVDKSRIIERTSKKLGIKISKIGKLDKITKNLYSLTKKVSIYWSKALVISTNSKS
;
A
#
# COMPACT_ATOMS: atom_id res chain seq x y z
N MET A 1 4.16 13.19 -17.38
CA MET A 1 3.99 11.78 -17.79
C MET A 1 3.76 10.98 -16.54
N HIS A 2 2.67 10.21 -16.48
CA HIS A 2 2.39 9.35 -15.33
C HIS A 2 3.39 8.19 -15.29
N GLU A 3 3.74 7.68 -14.10
CA GLU A 3 4.74 6.62 -13.90
C GLU A 3 4.51 5.41 -14.81
N PHE A 4 3.28 4.87 -14.87
CA PHE A 4 2.94 3.74 -15.73
C PHE A 4 3.14 4.01 -17.23
N GLU A 5 2.92 5.24 -17.68
CA GLU A 5 3.19 5.63 -19.07
C GLU A 5 4.69 5.66 -19.35
N LEU A 6 5.47 6.15 -18.38
CA LEU A 6 6.92 6.17 -18.44
C LEU A 6 7.48 4.73 -18.53
N ILE A 7 7.05 3.85 -17.61
CA ILE A 7 7.47 2.44 -17.59
C ILE A 7 7.10 1.77 -18.92
N LYS A 8 5.86 1.93 -19.37
CA LYS A 8 5.38 1.34 -20.62
C LYS A 8 6.17 1.82 -21.83
N LYS A 9 6.45 3.13 -21.91
CA LYS A 9 7.12 3.74 -23.06
C LYS A 9 8.59 3.37 -23.15
N TYR A 10 9.31 3.38 -22.03
CA TYR A 10 10.77 3.29 -22.04
C TYR A 10 11.33 1.95 -21.56
N PHE A 11 10.68 1.28 -20.61
CA PHE A 11 11.27 0.13 -19.92
C PHE A 11 10.63 -1.23 -20.25
N THR A 12 9.33 -1.30 -20.58
CA THR A 12 8.66 -2.59 -20.81
C THR A 12 9.30 -3.40 -21.95
N LYS A 13 9.85 -2.72 -22.98
CA LYS A 13 10.54 -3.41 -24.08
C LYS A 13 11.82 -4.14 -23.63
N LEU A 14 12.51 -3.59 -22.62
CA LEU A 14 13.74 -4.18 -22.08
C LEU A 14 13.47 -5.47 -21.31
N SER A 15 12.27 -5.61 -20.74
CA SER A 15 11.88 -6.79 -19.97
C SER A 15 11.19 -7.89 -20.79
N LYS A 16 11.01 -7.69 -22.12
CA LYS A 16 10.18 -8.56 -22.98
C LYS A 16 10.54 -10.06 -22.91
N PHE A 17 11.80 -10.41 -22.73
CA PHE A 17 12.26 -11.79 -22.67
C PHE A 17 12.40 -12.32 -21.23
N ASN A 18 12.14 -11.49 -20.24
CA ASN A 18 12.20 -11.86 -18.83
C ASN A 18 10.78 -12.05 -18.27
N LYS A 19 10.26 -13.28 -18.33
CA LYS A 19 8.93 -13.62 -17.80
C LYS A 19 8.80 -13.36 -16.30
N SER A 20 9.90 -13.38 -15.55
CA SER A 20 9.93 -13.14 -14.11
C SER A 20 9.71 -11.67 -13.74
N SER A 21 9.88 -10.74 -14.68
CA SER A 21 9.59 -9.31 -14.50
C SER A 21 8.10 -8.97 -14.52
N LEU A 22 7.23 -9.93 -14.86
CA LEU A 22 5.77 -9.77 -14.93
C LEU A 22 5.35 -8.58 -15.82
N ASP A 23 6.07 -8.35 -16.93
CA ASP A 23 5.90 -7.21 -17.85
C ASP A 23 6.05 -5.83 -17.19
N LEU A 24 6.76 -5.73 -16.07
CA LEU A 24 6.85 -4.55 -15.20
C LEU A 24 5.46 -4.01 -14.80
N ASN A 25 4.51 -4.90 -14.59
CA ASN A 25 3.12 -4.57 -14.30
C ASN A 25 2.63 -5.16 -12.97
N ASP A 26 3.55 -5.56 -12.12
CA ASP A 26 3.28 -6.06 -10.77
C ASP A 26 4.24 -5.38 -9.78
N ASP A 27 3.98 -5.50 -8.47
CA ASP A 27 4.80 -4.90 -7.41
C ASP A 27 6.10 -5.67 -7.18
N VAL A 28 6.22 -6.86 -7.76
CA VAL A 28 7.32 -7.78 -7.49
C VAL A 28 7.90 -8.40 -8.75
N PHE A 29 9.18 -8.73 -8.70
CA PHE A 29 9.81 -9.73 -9.55
C PHE A 29 9.52 -11.12 -9.00
N PHE A 30 9.20 -12.09 -9.85
CA PHE A 30 8.93 -13.47 -9.44
C PHE A 30 9.62 -14.50 -10.34
N ASP A 31 10.72 -15.08 -9.86
CA ASP A 31 11.33 -16.26 -10.48
C ASP A 31 10.67 -17.54 -9.94
N LYS A 32 9.71 -18.07 -10.69
CA LYS A 32 8.97 -19.28 -10.31
C LYS A 32 9.87 -20.51 -10.16
N LYS A 33 10.93 -20.64 -10.99
CA LYS A 33 11.84 -21.78 -10.94
C LYS A 33 12.64 -21.79 -9.63
N LYS A 34 13.12 -20.63 -9.22
CA LYS A 34 13.88 -20.45 -7.97
C LYS A 34 12.97 -20.17 -6.77
N SER A 35 11.66 -20.07 -6.98
CA SER A 35 10.69 -19.62 -5.96
C SER A 35 11.07 -18.28 -5.33
N LEU A 36 11.78 -17.43 -6.03
CA LEU A 36 12.33 -16.16 -5.54
C LEU A 36 11.38 -15.01 -5.87
N VAL A 37 11.09 -14.19 -4.87
CA VAL A 37 10.24 -12.98 -5.00
C VAL A 37 11.02 -11.78 -4.46
N ILE A 38 11.06 -10.69 -5.23
CA ILE A 38 11.81 -9.47 -4.89
C ILE A 38 10.92 -8.25 -5.18
N SER A 39 10.88 -7.29 -4.26
CA SER A 39 10.42 -5.92 -4.52
C SER A 39 11.53 -4.92 -4.21
N ILE A 40 11.46 -3.74 -4.82
CA ILE A 40 12.38 -2.64 -4.58
C ILE A 40 11.63 -1.32 -4.61
N ASP A 41 11.83 -0.51 -3.55
CA ASP A 41 11.24 0.81 -3.40
C ASP A 41 12.28 1.84 -3.04
N THR A 42 12.04 3.09 -3.45
CA THR A 42 12.85 4.25 -3.07
C THR A 42 11.99 5.29 -2.35
N TYR A 43 12.50 5.74 -1.21
CA TYR A 43 11.82 6.68 -0.31
C TYR A 43 12.61 7.97 -0.18
N ASN A 44 11.99 9.10 -0.56
CA ASN A 44 12.60 10.43 -0.54
C ASN A 44 11.98 11.30 0.55
N GLU A 45 12.83 12.08 1.26
CA GLU A 45 12.37 13.14 2.16
C GLU A 45 11.53 14.17 1.40
N GLY A 46 10.45 14.62 2.03
CA GLY A 46 9.51 15.57 1.43
C GLY A 46 8.44 14.92 0.53
N VAL A 47 8.63 13.66 0.12
CA VAL A 47 7.69 12.90 -0.73
C VAL A 47 7.04 11.78 0.09
N HIS A 48 7.83 10.80 0.54
CA HIS A 48 7.33 9.61 1.25
C HIS A 48 7.33 9.77 2.77
N PHE A 49 8.12 10.71 3.27
CA PHE A 49 8.12 11.16 4.67
C PHE A 49 8.48 12.65 4.75
N LEU A 50 7.87 13.37 5.70
CA LEU A 50 7.96 14.83 5.74
C LEU A 50 9.37 15.35 6.04
N ASN A 51 10.06 14.72 6.99
CA ASN A 51 11.39 15.11 7.44
C ASN A 51 12.02 13.97 8.27
N PHE A 52 13.31 14.12 8.57
CA PHE A 52 14.09 13.11 9.30
C PHE A 52 14.34 13.46 10.79
N LYS A 53 13.46 14.24 11.41
CA LYS A 53 13.56 14.58 12.85
C LYS A 53 13.41 13.35 13.76
N ARG A 54 12.71 12.34 13.30
CA ARG A 54 12.50 11.06 13.98
C ARG A 54 12.97 9.90 13.10
N PRO A 55 14.31 9.72 12.96
CA PRO A 55 14.88 8.68 12.10
C PRO A 55 14.40 7.28 12.49
N ASP A 56 14.21 7.03 13.78
CA ASP A 56 13.63 5.82 14.35
C ASP A 56 12.26 5.47 13.75
N LEU A 57 11.38 6.44 13.60
CA LEU A 57 10.03 6.24 13.07
C LEU A 57 10.00 6.20 11.54
N VAL A 58 10.82 7.04 10.88
CA VAL A 58 10.92 7.02 9.42
C VAL A 58 11.39 5.66 8.93
N ILE A 59 12.42 5.09 9.55
CA ILE A 59 12.94 3.75 9.19
C ILE A 59 11.87 2.67 9.38
N LYS A 60 11.09 2.71 10.46
CA LYS A 60 9.98 1.78 10.65
C LYS A 60 8.95 1.89 9.51
N LYS A 61 8.56 3.14 9.15
CA LYS A 61 7.60 3.38 8.07
C LYS A 61 8.09 2.78 6.76
N ILE A 62 9.28 3.17 6.30
CA ILE A 62 9.76 2.76 4.99
C ILE A 62 10.03 1.24 4.89
N LEU A 63 10.51 0.61 5.97
CA LEU A 63 10.70 -0.84 5.98
C LEU A 63 9.36 -1.59 5.92
N ARG A 64 8.34 -1.13 6.68
CA ARG A 64 7.00 -1.72 6.63
C ARG A 64 6.35 -1.53 5.28
N SER A 65 6.50 -0.36 4.67
CA SER A 65 6.05 -0.07 3.32
C SER A 65 6.66 -1.06 2.32
N SER A 66 7.99 -1.21 2.30
CA SER A 66 8.66 -2.10 1.36
C SER A 66 8.28 -3.59 1.51
N ILE A 67 8.11 -4.09 2.75
CA ILE A 67 7.69 -5.49 2.93
C ILE A 67 6.22 -5.74 2.62
N SER A 68 5.38 -4.68 2.54
CA SER A 68 3.96 -4.83 2.23
C SER A 68 3.73 -5.38 0.83
N ASP A 69 4.59 -5.06 -0.13
CA ASP A 69 4.54 -5.58 -1.50
C ASP A 69 4.62 -7.12 -1.54
N LEU A 70 5.54 -7.70 -0.79
CA LEU A 70 5.63 -9.16 -0.73
C LEU A 70 4.41 -9.77 -0.03
N ILE A 71 3.99 -9.14 1.06
CA ILE A 71 2.90 -9.63 1.91
C ILE A 71 1.58 -9.64 1.14
N CYS A 72 1.27 -8.59 0.38
CA CYS A 72 0.06 -8.56 -0.43
C CYS A 72 0.06 -9.63 -1.55
N LYS A 73 1.24 -10.09 -2.00
CA LYS A 73 1.38 -11.20 -2.95
C LYS A 73 1.31 -12.60 -2.31
N GLY A 74 1.06 -12.69 -1.01
CA GLY A 74 1.03 -13.96 -0.30
C GLY A 74 2.40 -14.49 0.10
N VAL A 75 3.42 -13.65 0.11
CA VAL A 75 4.82 -13.99 0.34
C VAL A 75 5.28 -13.45 1.68
N LEU A 76 5.93 -14.28 2.49
CA LEU A 76 6.60 -13.82 3.70
C LEU A 76 7.97 -13.25 3.35
N PRO A 77 8.27 -11.98 3.69
CA PRO A 77 9.60 -11.43 3.55
C PRO A 77 10.56 -12.20 4.46
N LYS A 78 11.79 -12.41 4.01
CA LYS A 78 12.87 -13.10 4.74
C LYS A 78 14.09 -12.22 4.90
N PHE A 79 14.50 -11.55 3.83
CA PHE A 79 15.69 -10.74 3.78
C PHE A 79 15.35 -9.35 3.26
N TYR A 80 16.15 -8.37 3.64
CA TYR A 80 16.12 -7.07 3.02
C TYR A 80 17.52 -6.46 2.90
N PHE A 81 17.68 -5.59 1.92
CA PHE A 81 18.83 -4.74 1.73
C PHE A 81 18.37 -3.29 1.86
N ILE A 82 19.20 -2.42 2.42
CA ILE A 82 18.88 -1.00 2.57
C ILE A 82 20.06 -0.14 2.12
N SER A 83 19.83 0.70 1.12
CA SER A 83 20.79 1.72 0.73
C SER A 83 20.28 3.10 1.15
N GLY A 84 21.19 3.95 1.62
CA GLY A 84 20.88 5.29 2.07
C GLY A 84 21.77 6.34 1.42
N SER A 85 21.16 7.42 0.94
CA SER A 85 21.87 8.61 0.44
C SER A 85 21.47 9.81 1.29
N GLY A 86 22.45 10.57 1.81
CA GLY A 86 22.20 11.71 2.70
C GLY A 86 23.48 12.41 3.10
N ASN A 87 23.40 13.42 3.95
CA ASN A 87 24.56 14.18 4.39
C ASN A 87 25.10 13.71 5.76
N LYS A 88 26.28 14.19 6.16
CA LYS A 88 26.92 13.86 7.45
C LYS A 88 26.03 14.15 8.67
N LYS A 89 25.17 15.18 8.64
CA LYS A 89 24.23 15.49 9.72
C LYS A 89 23.11 14.44 9.80
N THR A 90 22.61 13.99 8.66
CA THR A 90 21.60 12.93 8.56
C THR A 90 22.15 11.60 9.10
N PHE A 91 23.35 11.23 8.70
CA PHE A 91 24.02 10.00 9.12
C PHE A 91 25.00 10.23 10.30
N SER A 92 24.63 11.15 11.22
CA SER A 92 25.36 11.30 12.48
C SER A 92 25.27 10.01 13.32
N HIS A 93 26.25 9.78 14.18
CA HIS A 93 26.31 8.63 15.09
C HIS A 93 25.00 8.46 15.88
N LYS A 94 24.43 9.55 16.39
CA LYS A 94 23.15 9.57 17.11
C LYS A 94 21.98 9.06 16.25
N ASN A 95 21.90 9.46 14.97
CA ASN A 95 20.83 9.04 14.07
C ASN A 95 21.04 7.58 13.63
N LEU A 96 22.26 7.18 13.31
CA LEU A 96 22.59 5.79 12.97
C LEU A 96 22.27 4.81 14.10
N SER A 97 22.54 5.18 15.36
CA SER A 97 22.13 4.38 16.53
C SER A 97 20.61 4.20 16.61
N LYS A 98 19.82 5.28 16.36
CA LYS A 98 18.35 5.20 16.32
C LYS A 98 17.85 4.33 15.17
N ILE A 99 18.44 4.48 13.98
CA ILE A 99 18.15 3.66 12.80
C ILE A 99 18.38 2.18 13.10
N SER A 100 19.58 1.84 13.60
CA SER A 100 19.97 0.47 13.94
C SER A 100 19.02 -0.16 14.97
N ASN A 101 18.69 0.56 16.04
CA ASN A 101 17.74 0.09 17.05
C ASN A 101 16.33 -0.16 16.47
N SER A 102 15.87 0.71 15.58
CA SER A 102 14.56 0.54 14.90
C SER A 102 14.57 -0.66 13.97
N LEU A 103 15.62 -0.83 13.16
CA LEU A 103 15.77 -2.00 12.29
C LEU A 103 15.79 -3.30 13.12
N LYS A 104 16.51 -3.34 14.24
CA LYS A 104 16.50 -4.49 15.16
C LYS A 104 15.10 -4.83 15.68
N GLN A 105 14.31 -3.80 16.06
CA GLN A 105 12.93 -4.00 16.52
C GLN A 105 12.04 -4.57 15.40
N GLU A 106 12.14 -4.03 14.18
CA GLU A 106 11.35 -4.51 13.05
C GLU A 106 11.77 -5.91 12.59
N GLN A 107 13.08 -6.22 12.60
CA GLN A 107 13.60 -7.57 12.35
C GLN A 107 12.98 -8.61 13.30
N ASN A 108 13.00 -8.31 14.60
CA ASN A 108 12.42 -9.20 15.62
C ASN A 108 10.89 -9.34 15.43
N LYS A 109 10.21 -8.24 15.08
CA LYS A 109 8.77 -8.24 14.92
C LYS A 109 8.30 -9.04 13.71
N TYR A 110 9.01 -8.94 12.59
CA TYR A 110 8.59 -9.52 11.31
C TYR A 110 9.37 -10.76 10.90
N GLY A 111 10.40 -11.15 11.65
CA GLY A 111 11.24 -12.32 11.35
C GLY A 111 12.03 -12.14 10.06
N ILE A 112 12.52 -10.93 9.79
CA ILE A 112 13.30 -10.56 8.61
C ILE A 112 14.74 -10.22 9.00
N LEU A 113 15.68 -10.35 8.07
CA LEU A 113 17.11 -10.13 8.31
C LEU A 113 17.69 -9.12 7.32
N LEU A 114 18.49 -8.18 7.83
CA LEU A 114 19.32 -7.29 7.01
C LEU A 114 20.48 -8.09 6.39
N CYS A 115 20.62 -8.00 5.07
CA CYS A 115 21.65 -8.76 4.33
C CYS A 115 22.69 -7.90 3.62
N GLY A 116 22.54 -6.59 3.67
CA GLY A 116 23.49 -5.66 3.06
C GLY A 116 22.84 -4.34 2.69
N GLY A 117 23.58 -3.54 1.96
CA GLY A 117 23.15 -2.22 1.52
C GLY A 117 24.33 -1.37 1.10
N ASP A 118 24.07 -0.08 0.91
CA ASP A 118 25.08 0.90 0.55
C ASP A 118 24.81 2.24 1.23
N THR A 119 25.85 3.05 1.41
CA THR A 119 25.71 4.40 1.99
C THR A 119 26.50 5.39 1.16
N THR A 120 25.81 6.38 0.62
CA THR A 120 26.41 7.45 -0.16
C THR A 120 26.14 8.82 0.44
N PHE A 121 27.00 9.79 0.16
CA PHE A 121 26.82 11.15 0.65
C PHE A 121 26.22 12.05 -0.42
N SER A 122 25.10 12.71 -0.09
CA SER A 122 24.44 13.68 -0.94
C SER A 122 23.69 14.73 -0.09
N ASN A 123 23.26 15.80 -0.75
CA ASN A 123 22.42 16.82 -0.10
C ASN A 123 20.94 16.42 0.03
N LYS A 124 20.51 15.39 -0.70
CA LYS A 124 19.13 14.88 -0.64
C LYS A 124 19.08 13.57 0.12
N LEU A 125 18.14 13.47 1.05
CA LEU A 125 17.94 12.22 1.80
C LEU A 125 17.00 11.28 1.05
N SER A 126 17.50 10.10 0.78
CA SER A 126 16.71 8.98 0.23
C SER A 126 17.17 7.65 0.81
N PHE A 127 16.26 6.68 0.78
CA PHE A 127 16.55 5.28 1.09
C PHE A 127 15.96 4.41 0.01
N SER A 128 16.68 3.38 -0.41
CA SER A 128 16.15 2.30 -1.23
C SER A 128 16.17 1.01 -0.44
N ILE A 129 15.04 0.30 -0.44
CA ILE A 129 14.91 -0.98 0.25
C ILE A 129 14.55 -2.04 -0.77
N THR A 130 15.31 -3.11 -0.81
CA THR A 130 15.02 -4.32 -1.56
C THR A 130 14.57 -5.39 -0.58
N SER A 131 13.33 -5.87 -0.74
CA SER A 131 12.75 -6.93 0.07
C SER A 131 12.75 -8.25 -0.69
N VAL A 132 13.14 -9.34 -0.03
CA VAL A 132 13.29 -10.66 -0.63
C VAL A 132 12.50 -11.68 0.17
N GLY A 133 11.75 -12.51 -0.55
CA GLY A 133 11.02 -13.66 0.01
C GLY A 133 11.02 -14.84 -0.93
N TYR A 134 10.46 -15.95 -0.47
CA TYR A 134 10.39 -17.18 -1.26
C TYR A 134 8.97 -17.75 -1.26
N SER A 135 8.48 -18.07 -2.45
CA SER A 135 7.19 -18.76 -2.63
C SER A 135 7.14 -19.49 -3.96
N LYS A 136 6.48 -20.66 -3.97
CA LYS A 136 6.21 -21.39 -5.22
C LYS A 136 5.13 -20.71 -6.08
N ASN A 137 4.28 -19.91 -5.46
CA ASN A 137 3.18 -19.20 -6.10
C ASN A 137 3.01 -17.82 -5.48
N ILE A 138 2.52 -16.86 -6.27
CA ILE A 138 2.15 -15.51 -5.80
C ILE A 138 0.74 -15.16 -6.28
N ILE A 139 0.15 -14.14 -5.66
CA ILE A 139 -1.08 -13.53 -6.15
C ILE A 139 -0.69 -12.36 -7.05
N TYR A 140 -1.07 -12.45 -8.31
CA TYR A 140 -0.76 -11.42 -9.31
C TYR A 140 -1.74 -10.25 -9.22
N ARG A 141 -1.32 -9.07 -9.69
CA ARG A 141 -2.25 -8.09 -10.24
C ARG A 141 -2.91 -8.67 -11.50
N ASN A 142 -3.99 -8.08 -11.96
CA ASN A 142 -4.64 -8.41 -13.25
C ASN A 142 -5.10 -9.87 -13.40
N LYS A 143 -5.41 -10.53 -12.28
CA LYS A 143 -6.03 -11.86 -12.26
C LYS A 143 -7.40 -11.88 -11.61
N ALA A 144 -7.96 -10.69 -11.33
CA ALA A 144 -9.32 -10.54 -10.87
C ALA A 144 -10.31 -11.10 -11.89
N LYS A 145 -11.43 -11.64 -11.42
CA LYS A 145 -12.45 -12.26 -12.26
C LYS A 145 -13.75 -11.45 -12.20
N TYR A 146 -14.53 -11.53 -13.26
CA TYR A 146 -15.91 -11.07 -13.25
C TYR A 146 -16.65 -11.68 -12.05
N ASN A 147 -17.47 -10.87 -11.38
CA ASN A 147 -18.26 -11.27 -10.22
C ASN A 147 -17.47 -11.50 -8.93
N ASP A 148 -16.14 -11.28 -8.92
CA ASP A 148 -15.38 -11.30 -7.68
C ASP A 148 -15.89 -10.24 -6.69
N ASP A 149 -15.90 -10.60 -5.41
CA ASP A 149 -16.06 -9.66 -4.31
C ASP A 149 -14.74 -8.94 -4.04
N ILE A 150 -14.82 -7.67 -3.65
CA ILE A 150 -13.66 -6.83 -3.31
C ILE A 150 -13.55 -6.75 -1.78
N TYR A 151 -12.36 -7.04 -1.27
CA TYR A 151 -12.04 -7.09 0.16
C TYR A 151 -10.88 -6.19 0.52
N VAL A 152 -10.90 -5.66 1.75
CA VAL A 152 -9.81 -4.90 2.36
C VAL A 152 -9.53 -5.43 3.76
N SER A 153 -8.25 -5.57 4.11
CA SER A 153 -7.82 -5.86 5.48
C SER A 153 -7.75 -4.58 6.34
N GLY A 154 -7.85 -4.72 7.65
CA GLY A 154 -7.63 -3.63 8.63
C GLY A 154 -8.59 -2.45 8.50
N ASN A 155 -8.09 -1.25 8.72
CA ASN A 155 -8.81 0.02 8.62
C ASN A 155 -8.03 0.99 7.74
N LEU A 156 -8.74 1.89 7.04
CA LEU A 156 -8.16 2.86 6.12
C LEU A 156 -8.30 4.30 6.63
N GLY A 157 -7.40 5.17 6.17
CA GLY A 157 -7.44 6.62 6.35
C GLY A 157 -6.79 7.16 7.63
N ASP A 158 -6.40 6.30 8.57
CA ASP A 158 -5.74 6.74 9.81
C ASP A 158 -4.37 7.35 9.52
N SER A 159 -3.60 6.78 8.60
CA SER A 159 -2.27 7.26 8.20
C SER A 159 -2.33 8.64 7.58
N PHE A 160 -3.32 8.89 6.72
CA PHE A 160 -3.53 10.20 6.12
C PHE A 160 -3.84 11.28 7.16
N VAL A 161 -4.70 11.00 8.14
CA VAL A 161 -4.92 11.94 9.25
C VAL A 161 -3.61 12.20 9.99
N GLY A 162 -2.81 11.18 10.26
CA GLY A 162 -1.49 11.31 10.87
C GLY A 162 -0.56 12.26 10.11
N LEU A 163 -0.51 12.11 8.79
CA LEU A 163 0.23 13.03 7.91
C LEU A 163 -0.29 14.48 8.01
N LYS A 164 -1.61 14.68 7.95
CA LYS A 164 -2.20 16.02 8.04
C LYS A 164 -1.98 16.68 9.41
N VAL A 165 -1.95 15.88 10.48
CA VAL A 165 -1.59 16.36 11.83
C VAL A 165 -0.14 16.79 11.90
N LEU A 166 0.79 16.02 11.31
CA LEU A 166 2.22 16.38 11.22
C LEU A 166 2.47 17.64 10.38
N GLN A 167 1.66 17.85 9.36
CA GLN A 167 1.66 19.05 8.52
C GLN A 167 0.97 20.27 9.17
N ASN A 168 0.45 20.15 10.41
CA ASN A 168 -0.37 21.15 11.10
C ASN A 168 -1.67 21.55 10.36
N LYS A 169 -2.14 20.71 9.41
CA LYS A 169 -3.39 20.92 8.65
C LYS A 169 -4.62 20.42 9.39
N ILE A 170 -4.45 19.51 10.35
CA ILE A 170 -5.51 19.00 11.24
C ILE A 170 -5.12 19.27 12.68
N LYS A 171 -5.99 19.98 13.42
CA LYS A 171 -5.88 20.15 14.87
C LYS A 171 -6.76 19.13 15.58
N THR A 172 -6.23 18.47 16.62
CA THR A 172 -6.95 17.46 17.39
C THR A 172 -6.39 17.35 18.82
N THR A 173 -7.02 16.57 19.68
CA THR A 173 -6.54 16.34 21.05
C THR A 173 -5.20 15.60 21.05
N LYS A 174 -4.38 15.78 22.11
CA LYS A 174 -3.10 15.09 22.28
C LYS A 174 -3.21 13.56 22.10
N LYS A 175 -4.27 12.96 22.63
CA LYS A 175 -4.54 11.51 22.52
C LYS A 175 -4.74 11.08 21.06
N LEU A 176 -5.59 11.77 20.31
CA LEU A 176 -5.85 11.47 18.90
C LEU A 176 -4.65 11.80 18.02
N LYS A 177 -3.92 12.90 18.29
CA LYS A 177 -2.66 13.23 17.63
C LYS A 177 -1.67 12.06 17.72
N ASN A 178 -1.40 11.57 18.94
CA ASN A 178 -0.48 10.46 19.15
C ASN A 178 -0.94 9.19 18.42
N TYR A 179 -2.24 8.88 18.43
CA TYR A 179 -2.80 7.74 17.74
C TYR A 179 -2.56 7.81 16.22
N PHE A 180 -2.98 8.91 15.57
CA PHE A 180 -2.88 9.03 14.12
C PHE A 180 -1.44 9.17 13.64
N VAL A 181 -0.58 9.92 14.36
CA VAL A 181 0.85 10.04 14.04
C VAL A 181 1.54 8.67 14.14
N LYS A 182 1.17 7.85 15.14
CA LYS A 182 1.65 6.47 15.23
C LYS A 182 1.22 5.65 14.02
N LYS A 183 -0.03 5.76 13.54
CA LYS A 183 -0.50 5.02 12.35
C LYS A 183 0.23 5.42 11.08
N TYR A 184 0.60 6.70 10.94
CA TYR A 184 1.42 7.18 9.82
C TYR A 184 2.84 6.60 9.81
N PHE A 185 3.50 6.55 10.95
CA PHE A 185 4.89 6.06 11.03
C PHE A 185 5.00 4.55 11.23
N GLU A 186 3.99 3.95 11.81
CA GLU A 186 3.96 2.52 12.12
C GLU A 186 2.69 1.88 11.54
N PRO A 187 2.53 1.85 10.18
CA PRO A 187 1.40 1.18 9.57
C PRO A 187 1.34 -0.28 10.00
N GLU A 188 0.13 -0.81 10.09
CA GLU A 188 -0.10 -2.16 10.56
C GLU A 188 -0.04 -3.14 9.38
N ILE A 189 1.06 -3.85 9.25
CA ILE A 189 1.29 -4.80 8.16
C ILE A 189 0.70 -6.17 8.50
N GLN A 190 -0.12 -6.71 7.60
CA GLN A 190 -0.90 -7.94 7.82
C GLN A 190 -0.10 -9.22 7.49
N ILE A 191 1.10 -9.36 8.07
CA ILE A 191 2.02 -10.47 7.75
C ILE A 191 1.39 -11.87 7.99
N LYS A 192 0.54 -12.00 9.02
CA LYS A 192 -0.15 -13.27 9.31
C LYS A 192 -1.13 -13.67 8.21
N LEU A 193 -1.65 -12.69 7.45
CA LEU A 193 -2.60 -12.94 6.37
C LEU A 193 -1.91 -13.42 5.09
N ALA A 194 -0.62 -13.13 4.89
CA ALA A 194 0.09 -13.39 3.63
C ALA A 194 -0.14 -14.81 3.08
N LYS A 195 0.23 -15.84 3.84
CA LYS A 195 0.08 -17.24 3.39
C LYS A 195 -1.38 -17.66 3.16
N GLU A 196 -2.30 -17.12 3.94
CA GLU A 196 -3.72 -17.47 3.82
C GLU A 196 -4.35 -16.87 2.56
N LEU A 197 -3.84 -15.73 2.06
CA LEU A 197 -4.32 -15.10 0.82
C LEU A 197 -4.25 -16.05 -0.38
N LEU A 198 -3.19 -16.86 -0.50
CA LEU A 198 -3.01 -17.83 -1.58
C LEU A 198 -4.17 -18.87 -1.70
N ARG A 199 -4.98 -19.02 -0.64
CA ARG A 199 -6.09 -19.97 -0.60
C ARG A 199 -7.37 -19.43 -1.23
N PHE A 200 -7.51 -18.10 -1.34
CA PHE A 200 -8.78 -17.50 -1.75
C PHE A 200 -8.66 -16.27 -2.65
N ALA A 201 -7.55 -15.53 -2.65
CA ALA A 201 -7.44 -14.31 -3.43
C ALA A 201 -7.12 -14.62 -4.91
N ASN A 202 -7.87 -13.99 -5.82
CA ASN A 202 -7.62 -14.05 -7.27
C ASN A 202 -6.62 -12.98 -7.70
N SER A 203 -6.70 -11.78 -7.11
CA SER A 203 -5.84 -10.64 -7.40
C SER A 203 -5.61 -9.84 -6.12
N SER A 204 -4.44 -9.22 -5.96
CA SER A 204 -4.14 -8.41 -4.78
C SER A 204 -3.09 -7.32 -5.04
N ILE A 205 -3.15 -6.30 -4.19
CA ILE A 205 -2.22 -5.17 -4.09
C ILE A 205 -2.27 -4.64 -2.66
N ASP A 206 -1.23 -3.96 -2.19
CA ASP A 206 -1.33 -3.16 -0.97
C ASP A 206 -1.93 -1.76 -1.25
N ILE A 207 -2.40 -1.07 -0.22
CA ILE A 207 -2.96 0.28 -0.34
C ILE A 207 -1.90 1.30 0.06
N SER A 208 -1.13 1.74 -0.92
CA SER A 208 -0.04 2.72 -0.80
C SER A 208 -0.43 4.11 -1.27
N ASP A 209 -1.17 4.25 -2.38
CA ASP A 209 -1.61 5.53 -2.96
C ASP A 209 -3.06 5.88 -2.60
N GLY A 210 -3.82 4.91 -2.15
CA GLY A 210 -5.20 5.04 -1.74
C GLY A 210 -6.13 4.02 -2.39
N LEU A 211 -7.22 3.71 -1.72
CA LEU A 211 -8.12 2.60 -2.07
C LEU A 211 -8.50 2.57 -3.56
N ILE A 212 -8.89 3.71 -4.13
CA ILE A 212 -9.42 3.74 -5.50
C ILE A 212 -8.31 3.68 -6.54
N ASP A 213 -7.19 4.35 -6.29
CA ASP A 213 -6.09 4.36 -7.25
C ASP A 213 -5.39 3.00 -7.28
N ASP A 214 -5.21 2.35 -6.13
CA ASP A 214 -4.63 1.00 -6.06
C ASP A 214 -5.61 -0.05 -6.61
N LEU A 215 -6.93 0.12 -6.43
CA LEU A 215 -7.91 -0.74 -7.10
C LEU A 215 -7.81 -0.62 -8.63
N LYS A 216 -7.67 0.58 -9.17
CA LYS A 216 -7.47 0.78 -10.62
C LYS A 216 -6.17 0.15 -11.11
N LYS A 217 -5.07 0.28 -10.35
CA LYS A 217 -3.80 -0.37 -10.66
C LYS A 217 -3.93 -1.90 -10.64
N MET A 218 -4.63 -2.45 -9.65
CA MET A 218 -4.88 -3.89 -9.54
C MET A 218 -5.69 -4.43 -10.71
N LEU A 219 -6.61 -3.65 -11.26
CA LEU A 219 -7.49 -4.02 -12.37
C LEU A 219 -6.98 -3.56 -13.74
N ASN A 220 -5.82 -2.91 -13.82
CA ASN A 220 -5.29 -2.38 -15.07
C ASN A 220 -5.20 -3.50 -16.13
N ARG A 221 -5.32 -3.17 -17.40
CA ARG A 221 -5.33 -4.11 -18.54
C ARG A 221 -6.47 -5.16 -18.52
N GLN A 222 -7.41 -5.07 -17.55
CA GLN A 222 -8.60 -5.92 -17.51
C GLN A 222 -9.86 -5.12 -17.90
N LYS A 223 -10.76 -5.75 -18.65
CA LYS A 223 -12.06 -5.14 -19.03
C LYS A 223 -13.08 -5.37 -17.90
N LEU A 224 -12.78 -4.87 -16.72
CA LEU A 224 -13.60 -4.96 -15.51
C LEU A 224 -13.94 -3.57 -14.98
N SER A 225 -15.16 -3.42 -14.50
CA SER A 225 -15.63 -2.29 -13.69
C SER A 225 -15.80 -2.73 -12.24
N TYR A 226 -16.03 -1.78 -11.34
CA TYR A 226 -16.23 -2.06 -9.92
C TYR A 226 -17.31 -1.20 -9.30
N LYS A 227 -17.99 -1.75 -8.31
CA LYS A 227 -18.92 -1.03 -7.43
C LYS A 227 -18.40 -1.13 -5.99
N ILE A 228 -18.10 0.04 -5.39
CA ILE A 228 -17.70 0.14 -3.98
C ILE A 228 -18.85 0.72 -3.16
N LEU A 229 -19.08 0.15 -1.98
CA LEU A 229 -20.05 0.59 -1.01
C LEU A 229 -19.31 1.38 0.08
N GLU A 230 -19.42 2.72 0.04
CA GLU A 230 -18.66 3.62 0.93
C GLU A 230 -18.90 3.29 2.40
N GLU A 231 -20.12 2.94 2.79
CA GLU A 231 -20.49 2.58 4.15
C GLU A 231 -19.76 1.33 4.66
N LYS A 232 -19.37 0.40 3.75
CA LYS A 232 -18.65 -0.84 4.07
C LYS A 232 -17.13 -0.67 4.16
N ILE A 233 -16.60 0.45 3.70
CA ILE A 233 -15.16 0.72 3.84
C ILE A 233 -14.80 0.82 5.33
N PRO A 234 -13.87 -0.01 5.82
CA PRO A 234 -13.52 -0.02 7.23
C PRO A 234 -12.66 1.18 7.63
N VAL A 235 -13.07 1.85 8.69
CA VAL A 235 -12.28 2.89 9.35
C VAL A 235 -12.16 2.58 10.84
N SER A 236 -11.14 3.13 11.51
CA SER A 236 -10.99 2.99 12.95
C SER A 236 -12.11 3.74 13.72
N ARG A 237 -12.38 3.32 14.96
CA ARG A 237 -13.30 4.05 15.85
C ARG A 237 -12.85 5.51 16.06
N ASN A 238 -11.55 5.75 16.15
CA ASN A 238 -11.00 7.09 16.30
C ASN A 238 -11.28 7.96 15.07
N LEU A 239 -11.07 7.44 13.87
CA LEU A 239 -11.38 8.14 12.63
C LEU A 239 -12.89 8.34 12.47
N HIS A 240 -13.70 7.31 12.69
CA HIS A 240 -15.17 7.41 12.63
C HIS A 240 -15.69 8.55 13.52
N ASN A 241 -15.28 8.59 14.79
CA ASN A 241 -15.67 9.63 15.73
C ASN A 241 -15.18 11.02 15.32
N TYR A 242 -13.94 11.10 14.81
CA TYR A 242 -13.39 12.34 14.27
C TYR A 242 -14.20 12.87 13.09
N LEU A 243 -14.52 12.01 12.11
CA LEU A 243 -15.34 12.38 10.95
C LEU A 243 -16.74 12.86 11.36
N LYS A 244 -17.41 12.11 12.23
CA LYS A 244 -18.75 12.45 12.73
C LYS A 244 -18.76 13.81 13.44
N LYS A 245 -17.80 14.03 14.34
CA LYS A 245 -17.68 15.31 15.08
C LYS A 245 -17.49 16.53 14.18
N ASN A 246 -16.77 16.36 13.06
CA ASN A 246 -16.41 17.48 12.18
C ASN A 246 -17.24 17.53 10.88
N GLY A 247 -18.27 16.70 10.73
CA GLY A 247 -19.13 16.67 9.53
C GLY A 247 -18.37 16.30 8.25
N LEU A 248 -17.32 15.47 8.35
CA LEU A 248 -16.43 15.15 7.23
C LEU A 248 -16.82 13.86 6.53
N LYS A 249 -16.67 13.80 5.21
CA LYS A 249 -16.94 12.60 4.40
C LYS A 249 -15.79 11.60 4.51
N LYS A 250 -16.11 10.34 4.73
CA LYS A 250 -15.16 9.22 4.83
C LYS A 250 -14.28 9.11 3.58
N SER A 251 -14.91 9.26 2.41
CA SER A 251 -14.23 9.19 1.10
C SER A 251 -13.00 10.07 1.00
N ASN A 252 -13.03 11.28 1.58
CA ASN A 252 -11.89 12.20 1.53
C ASN A 252 -10.65 11.72 2.31
N PHE A 253 -10.79 10.68 3.12
CA PHE A 253 -9.72 10.14 3.97
C PHE A 253 -9.21 8.78 3.49
N VAL A 254 -10.11 7.91 3.04
CA VAL A 254 -9.74 6.56 2.59
C VAL A 254 -9.20 6.49 1.17
N SER A 255 -9.26 7.61 0.42
CA SER A 255 -8.71 7.74 -0.93
C SER A 255 -7.26 8.19 -0.96
N ASN A 256 -6.68 8.40 0.21
CA ASN A 256 -5.28 8.78 0.36
C ASN A 256 -4.51 7.56 0.89
N GLY A 257 -3.24 7.46 0.53
CA GLY A 257 -2.43 6.28 0.78
C GLY A 257 -1.81 6.18 2.17
N ASP A 258 -0.69 5.48 2.21
CA ASP A 258 0.10 5.18 3.41
C ASP A 258 -0.57 4.22 4.43
N ASP A 259 -1.64 3.53 4.05
CA ASP A 259 -2.32 2.57 4.95
C ASP A 259 -1.69 1.18 4.93
N TYR A 260 -1.10 0.78 3.79
CA TYR A 260 -0.42 -0.52 3.58
C TYR A 260 -1.27 -1.73 4.02
N GLN A 261 -2.59 -1.59 3.88
CA GLN A 261 -3.53 -2.69 4.03
C GLN A 261 -3.64 -3.47 2.73
N ILE A 262 -4.07 -4.73 2.81
CA ILE A 262 -4.19 -5.58 1.63
C ILE A 262 -5.56 -5.36 1.01
N LEU A 263 -5.57 -4.95 -0.26
CA LEU A 263 -6.73 -4.93 -1.15
C LEU A 263 -6.67 -6.18 -2.03
N PHE A 264 -7.75 -6.97 -2.07
CA PHE A 264 -7.79 -8.18 -2.87
C PHE A 264 -9.18 -8.49 -3.40
N THR A 265 -9.24 -9.32 -4.43
CA THR A 265 -10.49 -9.86 -4.96
C THR A 265 -10.56 -11.36 -4.75
N ALA A 266 -11.77 -11.87 -4.57
CA ALA A 266 -12.00 -13.30 -4.40
C ALA A 266 -13.37 -13.69 -4.94
N GLY A 267 -13.50 -14.93 -5.42
CA GLY A 267 -14.77 -15.50 -5.82
C GLY A 267 -15.78 -15.52 -4.66
N VAL A 268 -17.06 -15.38 -4.97
CA VAL A 268 -18.16 -15.35 -3.99
C VAL A 268 -18.16 -16.61 -3.12
N ASP A 269 -17.78 -17.76 -3.67
CA ASP A 269 -17.65 -19.07 -2.98
C ASP A 269 -16.60 -19.04 -1.86
N LYS A 270 -15.67 -18.09 -1.90
CA LYS A 270 -14.59 -17.95 -0.91
C LYS A 270 -14.99 -17.19 0.35
N SER A 271 -16.19 -16.60 0.39
CA SER A 271 -16.63 -15.74 1.52
C SER A 271 -16.51 -16.44 2.88
N ARG A 272 -16.93 -17.72 2.99
CA ARG A 272 -16.86 -18.48 4.25
C ARG A 272 -15.42 -18.72 4.73
N ILE A 273 -14.50 -19.05 3.82
CA ILE A 273 -13.09 -19.26 4.19
C ILE A 273 -12.42 -17.94 4.60
N ILE A 274 -12.75 -16.82 3.93
CA ILE A 274 -12.25 -15.48 4.28
C ILE A 274 -12.73 -15.10 5.69
N GLU A 275 -14.01 -15.30 6.00
CA GLU A 275 -14.56 -15.01 7.33
C GLU A 275 -13.90 -15.85 8.42
N ARG A 276 -13.74 -17.18 8.21
CA ARG A 276 -13.03 -18.05 9.14
C ARG A 276 -11.58 -17.62 9.34
N THR A 277 -10.87 -17.24 8.27
CA THR A 277 -9.50 -16.74 8.34
C THR A 277 -9.42 -15.43 9.12
N SER A 278 -10.34 -14.49 8.87
CA SER A 278 -10.47 -13.25 9.62
C SER A 278 -10.59 -13.50 11.13
N LYS A 279 -11.51 -14.39 11.54
CA LYS A 279 -11.71 -14.77 12.93
C LYS A 279 -10.48 -15.46 13.54
N LYS A 280 -9.90 -16.45 12.83
CA LYS A 280 -8.73 -17.22 13.27
C LYS A 280 -7.51 -16.34 13.54
N LEU A 281 -7.26 -15.36 12.65
CA LEU A 281 -6.10 -14.49 12.74
C LEU A 281 -6.31 -13.24 13.60
N GLY A 282 -7.59 -12.93 13.97
CA GLY A 282 -7.94 -11.69 14.61
C GLY A 282 -7.72 -10.45 13.73
N ILE A 283 -7.74 -10.63 12.40
CA ILE A 283 -7.54 -9.58 11.40
C ILE A 283 -8.90 -9.21 10.81
N LYS A 284 -9.27 -7.94 10.90
CA LYS A 284 -10.48 -7.45 10.25
C LYS A 284 -10.32 -7.54 8.72
N ILE A 285 -11.21 -8.27 8.07
CA ILE A 285 -11.31 -8.34 6.60
C ILE A 285 -12.73 -7.93 6.23
N SER A 286 -12.86 -6.88 5.42
CA SER A 286 -14.16 -6.30 5.08
C SER A 286 -14.42 -6.43 3.58
N LYS A 287 -15.57 -7.02 3.21
CA LYS A 287 -16.09 -6.95 1.85
C LYS A 287 -16.62 -5.54 1.63
N ILE A 288 -16.05 -4.83 0.65
CA ILE A 288 -16.35 -3.42 0.38
C ILE A 288 -17.05 -3.19 -0.96
N GLY A 289 -17.11 -4.19 -1.81
CA GLY A 289 -17.68 -4.03 -3.13
C GLY A 289 -17.65 -5.30 -3.97
N LYS A 290 -17.84 -5.12 -5.27
CA LYS A 290 -17.90 -6.20 -6.25
C LYS A 290 -17.38 -5.75 -7.61
N LEU A 291 -16.81 -6.69 -8.37
CA LEU A 291 -16.41 -6.47 -9.75
C LEU A 291 -17.53 -6.81 -10.72
N ASP A 292 -17.59 -6.05 -11.82
CA ASP A 292 -18.57 -6.24 -12.91
C ASP A 292 -17.89 -6.12 -14.28
N LYS A 293 -18.59 -6.51 -15.34
CA LYS A 293 -18.14 -6.27 -16.70
C LYS A 293 -18.33 -4.79 -17.05
N ILE A 294 -17.44 -4.25 -17.87
CA ILE A 294 -17.67 -2.94 -18.49
C ILE A 294 -18.81 -3.11 -19.50
N THR A 295 -19.99 -2.56 -19.20
CA THR A 295 -21.10 -2.44 -20.14
C THR A 295 -21.12 -1.05 -20.75
N LYS A 296 -21.34 -0.94 -22.07
CA LYS A 296 -21.39 0.36 -22.79
C LYS A 296 -22.42 1.34 -22.22
N ASN A 297 -23.39 0.86 -21.43
CA ASN A 297 -24.51 1.66 -20.90
C ASN A 297 -24.32 2.22 -19.47
N LEU A 298 -23.17 2.03 -18.83
CA LEU A 298 -22.96 2.51 -17.45
C LEU A 298 -22.76 4.03 -17.30
N TYR A 299 -22.69 4.77 -18.41
CA TYR A 299 -22.64 6.24 -18.37
C TYR A 299 -23.99 6.93 -18.11
N SER A 300 -25.13 6.23 -18.16
CA SER A 300 -26.46 6.83 -18.06
C SER A 300 -27.28 6.46 -16.81
N LEU A 301 -26.93 5.46 -16.03
CA LEU A 301 -27.82 4.91 -14.98
C LEU A 301 -27.37 5.13 -13.52
N THR A 302 -26.27 5.82 -13.24
CA THR A 302 -25.78 5.99 -11.87
C THR A 302 -25.93 7.41 -11.33
N LYS A 303 -27.12 8.03 -11.52
CA LYS A 303 -27.39 9.37 -10.96
C LYS A 303 -27.72 9.40 -9.46
N LYS A 304 -27.78 8.27 -8.74
CA LYS A 304 -28.18 8.28 -7.31
C LYS A 304 -27.27 7.58 -6.30
N VAL A 305 -26.30 6.76 -6.69
CA VAL A 305 -25.36 6.16 -5.73
C VAL A 305 -23.98 6.04 -6.38
N SER A 306 -23.01 6.79 -5.90
CA SER A 306 -21.55 6.62 -6.16
C SER A 306 -20.90 7.19 -7.42
N ILE A 307 -21.31 8.33 -7.95
CA ILE A 307 -20.56 9.03 -9.01
C ILE A 307 -19.77 10.22 -8.44
N TYR A 308 -19.13 10.06 -7.30
CA TYR A 308 -18.22 11.11 -6.82
C TYR A 308 -16.74 10.89 -7.20
N TRP A 309 -16.38 9.76 -7.80
CA TRP A 309 -14.99 9.41 -8.03
C TRP A 309 -14.49 9.64 -9.47
N SER A 310 -15.37 9.82 -10.44
CA SER A 310 -14.96 10.08 -11.84
C SER A 310 -14.76 11.56 -12.19
N LYS A 311 -15.13 12.50 -11.32
CA LYS A 311 -14.99 13.96 -11.59
C LYS A 311 -13.74 14.62 -10.99
N ALA A 312 -12.91 13.92 -10.25
CA ALA A 312 -11.67 14.48 -9.71
C ALA A 312 -10.49 14.53 -10.70
N LEU A 313 -10.69 14.11 -11.95
CA LEU A 313 -9.61 14.00 -12.94
C LEU A 313 -9.65 15.07 -14.05
N VAL A 314 -10.40 16.17 -13.89
CA VAL A 314 -10.50 17.22 -14.94
C VAL A 314 -10.30 18.64 -14.40
N ILE A 315 -9.62 18.85 -13.29
CA ILE A 315 -9.20 20.21 -12.91
C ILE A 315 -7.75 20.17 -12.41
N SER A 316 -6.80 20.12 -13.33
CA SER A 316 -5.46 20.74 -13.16
C SER A 316 -4.69 20.80 -14.49
N THR A 317 -5.31 21.41 -15.51
CA THR A 317 -4.54 22.02 -16.59
C THR A 317 -5.14 23.38 -16.85
N ASN A 318 -4.72 24.37 -16.08
CA ASN A 318 -4.65 25.78 -16.44
C ASN A 318 -4.25 26.60 -15.22
N SER A 319 -2.95 26.84 -15.07
CA SER A 319 -2.44 28.12 -14.59
C SER A 319 -1.16 28.38 -15.33
N LYS A 320 -1.33 29.19 -16.39
CA LYS A 320 -0.27 30.00 -16.97
C LYS A 320 0.13 31.08 -15.95
N SER A 321 1.36 31.36 -15.94
CA SER A 321 2.20 32.50 -15.62
C SER A 321 3.20 32.21 -14.52
#